data_1c5b7f5d34d5aed926451a5687745b21
#
_entry.id   1c5b7f5d34d5aed926451a5687745b21
#
_cell.length_a   1.000
_cell.length_b   1.000
_cell.length_c   1.000
_cell.angle_alpha   90.00
_cell.angle_beta   90.00
_cell.angle_gamma   90.00
#
_symmetry.space_group_name_H-M   'P 1'
#
loop_
_entity.id
_entity.type
_entity.pdbx_description
1 polymer ?
#
loop_
_entity_poly.entity_id
_entity_poly.type
_entity_poly.pdbx_seq_one_letter_code
_entity_poly.pdbx_strand_id
1 'polypeptide(L)'
;QAVLTLLFTIYMLLDYDETHIKSKLQSEVDRRVRKYIVFKTVISLVVGTLVCIILAALNVEMFLLFALLTFLLNFIPNIGSSIATLLPLPIVILDPTQNWLTILLTFLLPASVHMCIGQILEPKLLGKSFEMSPVSVMAVLAFWGGVWGIVGAFMSVCVMAA
;
A
#
# COMPACT_ATOMS: atom_id res chain seq x y z
N GLN A 1 17.21 54.24 8.74
CA GLN A 1 15.82 53.84 8.40
C GLN A 1 15.76 53.16 7.05
N ALA A 2 16.41 53.66 6.01
CA ALA A 2 16.41 53.08 4.65
C ALA A 2 16.92 51.62 4.59
N VAL A 3 17.99 51.33 5.34
CA VAL A 3 18.58 50.00 5.40
C VAL A 3 17.64 48.99 6.09
N LEU A 4 16.92 49.40 7.13
CA LEU A 4 15.95 48.58 7.85
C LEU A 4 14.72 48.27 7.01
N THR A 5 14.20 49.25 6.25
CA THR A 5 13.11 49.00 5.30
C THR A 5 13.53 48.12 4.16
N LEU A 6 14.76 48.21 3.68
CA LEU A 6 15.27 47.36 2.61
C LEU A 6 15.46 45.91 3.06
N LEU A 7 15.99 45.71 4.27
CA LEU A 7 16.10 44.40 4.91
C LEU A 7 14.74 43.75 5.15
N PHE A 8 13.77 44.52 5.63
CA PHE A 8 12.42 44.04 5.86
C PHE A 8 11.71 43.68 4.56
N THR A 9 11.91 44.46 3.50
CA THR A 9 11.34 44.18 2.17
C THR A 9 11.94 42.94 1.55
N ILE A 10 13.28 42.75 1.67
CA ILE A 10 13.96 41.54 1.21
C ILE A 10 13.47 40.31 2.02
N TYR A 11 13.34 40.44 3.33
CA TYR A 11 12.82 39.36 4.17
C TYR A 11 11.39 38.97 3.80
N MET A 12 10.50 39.95 3.59
CA MET A 12 9.12 39.73 3.14
C MET A 12 9.03 39.08 1.75
N LEU A 13 9.93 39.46 0.83
CA LEU A 13 9.99 38.86 -0.50
C LEU A 13 10.48 37.42 -0.47
N LEU A 14 11.46 37.12 0.39
CA LEU A 14 11.94 35.73 0.59
C LEU A 14 10.88 34.86 1.25
N ASP A 15 10.17 35.37 2.25
CA ASP A 15 9.09 34.65 2.94
C ASP A 15 7.87 34.45 2.01
N TYR A 16 7.59 35.41 1.14
CA TYR A 16 6.53 35.28 0.13
C TYR A 16 6.84 34.18 -0.91
N ASP A 17 8.08 34.06 -1.33
CA ASP A 17 8.50 33.01 -2.28
C ASP A 17 8.46 31.62 -1.62
N GLU A 18 8.90 31.50 -0.35
CA GLU A 18 8.81 30.25 0.40
C GLU A 18 7.35 29.79 0.62
N THR A 19 6.44 30.69 0.95
CA THR A 19 5.05 30.36 1.18
C THR A 19 4.31 29.93 -0.11
N HIS A 20 4.62 30.57 -1.25
CA HIS A 20 4.07 30.19 -2.54
C HIS A 20 4.63 28.85 -3.05
N ILE A 21 5.91 28.59 -2.86
CA ILE A 21 6.52 27.31 -3.19
C ILE A 21 5.96 26.20 -2.29
N LYS A 22 5.86 26.43 -0.98
CA LYS A 22 5.25 25.49 -0.02
C LYS A 22 3.79 25.16 -0.40
N SER A 23 2.98 26.14 -0.75
CA SER A 23 1.57 25.91 -1.10
C SER A 23 1.40 25.11 -2.39
N LYS A 24 2.22 25.38 -3.41
CA LYS A 24 2.26 24.60 -4.66
C LYS A 24 2.73 23.16 -4.44
N LEU A 25 3.83 22.99 -3.70
CA LEU A 25 4.35 21.66 -3.35
C LEU A 25 3.32 20.88 -2.53
N GLN A 26 2.68 21.52 -1.55
CA GLN A 26 1.68 20.87 -0.70
C GLN A 26 0.46 20.43 -1.50
N SER A 27 -0.04 21.24 -2.43
CA SER A 27 -1.17 20.88 -3.30
C SER A 27 -0.82 19.75 -4.29
N GLU A 28 0.43 19.69 -4.75
CA GLU A 28 0.90 18.65 -5.65
C GLU A 28 1.13 17.32 -4.93
N VAL A 29 1.66 17.37 -3.71
CA VAL A 29 1.79 16.23 -2.79
C VAL A 29 0.42 15.68 -2.44
N ASP A 30 -0.52 16.51 -1.99
CA ASP A 30 -1.88 16.09 -1.64
C ASP A 30 -2.58 15.42 -2.83
N ARG A 31 -2.39 15.93 -4.04
CA ARG A 31 -2.96 15.33 -5.25
C ARG A 31 -2.35 13.97 -5.57
N ARG A 32 -1.03 13.82 -5.42
CA ARG A 32 -0.33 12.54 -5.65
C ARG A 32 -0.72 11.50 -4.61
N VAL A 33 -0.71 11.87 -3.34
CA VAL A 33 -1.12 11.00 -2.22
C VAL A 33 -2.56 10.54 -2.39
N ARG A 34 -3.47 11.46 -2.69
CA ARG A 34 -4.88 11.13 -2.95
C ARG A 34 -5.04 10.15 -4.11
N LYS A 35 -4.33 10.41 -5.22
CA LYS A 35 -4.35 9.53 -6.39
C LYS A 35 -3.84 8.13 -6.03
N TYR A 36 -2.75 8.05 -5.26
CA TYR A 36 -2.20 6.78 -4.80
C TYR A 36 -3.17 6.02 -3.91
N ILE A 37 -3.76 6.67 -2.90
CA ILE A 37 -4.71 6.03 -1.97
C ILE A 37 -5.92 5.49 -2.72
N VAL A 38 -6.53 6.30 -3.59
CA VAL A 38 -7.69 5.86 -4.39
C VAL A 38 -7.33 4.67 -5.28
N PHE A 39 -6.20 4.76 -5.97
CA PHE A 39 -5.72 3.70 -6.84
C PHE A 39 -5.44 2.40 -6.06
N LYS A 40 -4.74 2.51 -4.92
CA LYS A 40 -4.42 1.36 -4.06
C LYS A 40 -5.68 0.74 -3.47
N THR A 41 -6.67 1.55 -3.08
CA THR A 41 -7.97 1.05 -2.61
C THR A 41 -8.70 0.25 -3.68
N VAL A 42 -8.74 0.74 -4.91
CA VAL A 42 -9.39 0.03 -6.03
C VAL A 42 -8.69 -1.30 -6.30
N ILE A 43 -7.35 -1.31 -6.39
CA ILE A 43 -6.60 -2.55 -6.59
C ILE A 43 -6.82 -3.53 -5.43
N SER A 44 -6.74 -3.06 -4.20
CA SER A 44 -6.97 -3.90 -3.02
C SER A 44 -8.37 -4.50 -3.00
N LEU A 45 -9.37 -3.74 -3.44
CA LEU A 45 -10.74 -4.24 -3.58
C LEU A 45 -10.83 -5.35 -4.65
N VAL A 46 -10.19 -5.16 -5.79
CA VAL A 46 -10.15 -6.17 -6.86
C VAL A 46 -9.45 -7.44 -6.37
N VAL A 47 -8.28 -7.32 -5.73
CA VAL A 47 -7.54 -8.46 -5.18
C VAL A 47 -8.37 -9.19 -4.11
N GLY A 48 -8.94 -8.45 -3.15
CA GLY A 48 -9.77 -9.03 -2.09
C GLY A 48 -10.99 -9.76 -2.65
N THR A 49 -11.65 -9.21 -3.68
CA THR A 49 -12.79 -9.85 -4.34
C THR A 49 -12.38 -11.12 -5.09
N LEU A 50 -11.25 -11.10 -5.81
CA LEU A 50 -10.76 -12.30 -6.50
C LEU A 50 -10.39 -13.40 -5.52
N VAL A 51 -9.68 -13.07 -4.44
CA VAL A 51 -9.34 -14.04 -3.39
C VAL A 51 -10.61 -14.56 -2.71
N CYS A 52 -11.61 -13.70 -2.46
CA CYS A 52 -12.90 -14.11 -1.93
C CYS A 52 -13.58 -15.19 -2.81
N ILE A 53 -13.64 -14.95 -4.11
CA ILE A 53 -14.24 -15.90 -5.07
C ILE A 53 -13.45 -17.21 -5.08
N ILE A 54 -12.14 -17.16 -5.10
CA ILE A 54 -11.27 -18.35 -5.08
C ILE A 54 -11.51 -19.18 -3.82
N LEU A 55 -11.45 -18.56 -2.64
CA LEU A 55 -11.63 -19.28 -1.37
C LEU A 55 -13.04 -19.82 -1.20
N ALA A 56 -14.05 -19.08 -1.67
CA ALA A 56 -15.45 -19.56 -1.68
C ALA A 56 -15.62 -20.77 -2.62
N ALA A 57 -15.00 -20.75 -3.81
CA ALA A 57 -15.04 -21.88 -4.74
C ALA A 57 -14.34 -23.14 -4.20
N LEU A 58 -13.34 -22.96 -3.35
CA LEU A 58 -12.63 -24.04 -2.67
C LEU A 58 -13.32 -24.50 -1.36
N ASN A 59 -14.49 -23.94 -1.03
CA ASN A 59 -15.22 -24.18 0.21
C ASN A 59 -14.37 -23.99 1.47
N VAL A 60 -13.50 -22.99 1.49
CA VAL A 60 -12.69 -22.64 2.65
C VAL A 60 -13.57 -21.94 3.68
N GLU A 61 -13.56 -22.41 4.91
CA GLU A 61 -14.27 -21.74 6.00
C GLU A 61 -13.74 -20.32 6.21
N MET A 62 -14.61 -19.42 6.62
CA MET A 62 -14.27 -18.01 6.86
C MET A 62 -13.66 -17.27 5.66
N PHE A 63 -13.94 -17.68 4.43
CA PHE A 63 -13.42 -17.05 3.21
C PHE A 63 -13.61 -15.53 3.17
N LEU A 64 -14.73 -15.02 3.70
CA LEU A 64 -15.01 -13.58 3.80
C LEU A 64 -14.02 -12.86 4.73
N LEU A 65 -13.67 -13.47 5.85
CA LEU A 65 -12.68 -12.94 6.78
C LEU A 65 -11.33 -12.83 6.11
N PHE A 66 -10.88 -13.89 5.40
CA PHE A 66 -9.62 -13.88 4.68
C PHE A 66 -9.60 -12.88 3.51
N ALA A 67 -10.71 -12.73 2.82
CA ALA A 67 -10.85 -11.72 1.78
C ALA A 67 -10.72 -10.29 2.34
N LEU A 68 -11.34 -10.01 3.49
CA LEU A 68 -11.22 -8.73 4.18
C LEU A 68 -9.79 -8.48 4.67
N LEU A 69 -9.17 -9.49 5.26
CA LEU A 69 -7.76 -9.41 5.68
C LEU A 69 -6.84 -9.20 4.47
N THR A 70 -7.08 -9.87 3.37
CA THR A 70 -6.35 -9.67 2.11
C THR A 70 -6.49 -8.24 1.61
N PHE A 71 -7.70 -7.68 1.62
CA PHE A 71 -7.94 -6.28 1.26
C PHE A 71 -7.11 -5.33 2.14
N LEU A 72 -7.16 -5.50 3.46
CA LEU A 72 -6.44 -4.64 4.40
C LEU A 72 -4.92 -4.80 4.28
N LEU A 73 -4.43 -6.03 4.24
CA LEU A 73 -3.00 -6.33 4.16
C LEU A 73 -2.39 -5.88 2.83
N ASN A 74 -3.17 -5.87 1.75
CA ASN A 74 -2.69 -5.45 0.43
C ASN A 74 -2.25 -3.98 0.37
N PHE A 75 -2.61 -3.16 1.38
CA PHE A 75 -2.06 -1.81 1.51
C PHE A 75 -0.58 -1.80 1.87
N ILE A 76 -0.08 -2.85 2.53
CA ILE A 76 1.32 -2.98 2.93
C ILE A 76 2.09 -3.66 1.78
N PRO A 77 3.01 -2.95 1.08
CA PRO A 77 3.72 -3.50 -0.07
C PRO A 77 4.54 -4.75 0.31
N ASN A 78 4.54 -5.76 -0.54
CA ASN A 78 5.29 -7.03 -0.44
C ASN A 78 4.99 -7.90 0.80
N ILE A 79 4.94 -7.32 1.99
CA ILE A 79 4.69 -8.05 3.24
C ILE A 79 3.21 -8.48 3.33
N GLY A 80 2.31 -7.56 2.97
CA GLY A 80 0.87 -7.79 3.08
C GLY A 80 0.38 -8.95 2.20
N SER A 81 0.82 -9.01 0.96
CA SER A 81 0.46 -10.10 0.04
C SER A 81 0.98 -11.45 0.50
N SER A 82 2.22 -11.51 1.04
CA SER A 82 2.80 -12.75 1.56
C SER A 82 2.03 -13.28 2.77
N ILE A 83 1.71 -12.41 3.72
CA ILE A 83 0.91 -12.78 4.89
C ILE A 83 -0.50 -13.20 4.48
N ALA A 84 -1.16 -12.43 3.61
CA ALA A 84 -2.52 -12.72 3.15
C ALA A 84 -2.63 -14.09 2.46
N THR A 85 -1.60 -14.50 1.72
CA THR A 85 -1.55 -15.81 1.05
C THR A 85 -1.36 -16.96 2.05
N LEU A 86 -0.62 -16.75 3.14
CA LEU A 86 -0.35 -17.77 4.15
C LEU A 86 -1.47 -17.94 5.17
N LEU A 87 -2.27 -16.89 5.40
CA LEU A 87 -3.28 -16.84 6.46
C LEU A 87 -4.36 -17.94 6.36
N PRO A 88 -4.91 -18.30 5.18
CA PRO A 88 -5.93 -19.35 5.07
C PRO A 88 -5.37 -20.77 5.29
N LEU A 89 -4.07 -20.99 5.07
CA LEU A 89 -3.48 -22.32 5.08
C LEU A 89 -3.65 -23.10 6.39
N PRO A 90 -3.43 -22.52 7.59
CA PRO A 90 -3.61 -23.24 8.84
C PRO A 90 -5.01 -23.82 9.01
N ILE A 91 -6.04 -23.07 8.59
CA ILE A 91 -7.44 -23.53 8.71
C ILE A 91 -7.70 -24.66 7.74
N VAL A 92 -7.26 -24.54 6.49
CA VAL A 92 -7.48 -25.57 5.47
C VAL A 92 -6.69 -26.86 5.78
N ILE A 93 -5.49 -26.75 6.39
CA ILE A 93 -4.68 -27.91 6.78
C ILE A 93 -5.32 -28.66 7.98
N LEU A 94 -5.95 -27.92 8.89
CA LEU A 94 -6.59 -28.50 10.08
C LEU A 94 -7.97 -29.06 9.80
N ASP A 95 -8.57 -28.74 8.65
CA ASP A 95 -9.88 -29.24 8.24
C ASP A 95 -9.76 -30.65 7.64
N PRO A 96 -10.27 -31.72 8.35
CA PRO A 96 -10.16 -33.09 7.90
C PRO A 96 -10.99 -33.39 6.65
N THR A 97 -11.88 -32.50 6.25
CA THR A 97 -12.74 -32.65 5.04
C THR A 97 -12.01 -32.21 3.78
N GLN A 98 -10.90 -31.48 3.89
CA GLN A 98 -10.17 -30.92 2.77
C GLN A 98 -9.15 -31.89 2.19
N ASN A 99 -9.08 -31.92 0.86
CA ASN A 99 -8.12 -32.73 0.14
C ASN A 99 -6.77 -32.01 -0.01
N TRP A 100 -5.69 -32.76 -0.19
CA TRP A 100 -4.37 -32.22 -0.50
C TRP A 100 -4.38 -31.24 -1.67
N LEU A 101 -5.18 -31.48 -2.69
CA LEU A 101 -5.36 -30.60 -3.84
C LEU A 101 -5.95 -29.23 -3.43
N THR A 102 -6.92 -29.22 -2.52
CA THR A 102 -7.53 -27.98 -2.01
C THR A 102 -6.49 -27.15 -1.25
N ILE A 103 -5.67 -27.78 -0.40
CA ILE A 103 -4.58 -27.10 0.33
C ILE A 103 -3.62 -26.43 -0.66
N LEU A 104 -3.19 -27.17 -1.70
CA LEU A 104 -2.29 -26.66 -2.72
C LEU A 104 -2.90 -25.50 -3.50
N LEU A 105 -4.17 -25.59 -3.91
CA LEU A 105 -4.89 -24.56 -4.65
C LEU A 105 -5.16 -23.32 -3.79
N THR A 106 -5.42 -23.48 -2.49
CA THR A 106 -5.60 -22.38 -1.54
C THR A 106 -4.32 -21.53 -1.41
N PHE A 107 -3.16 -22.10 -1.66
CA PHE A 107 -1.90 -21.37 -1.72
C PHE A 107 -1.63 -20.80 -3.11
N LEU A 108 -1.67 -21.66 -4.15
CA LEU A 108 -1.23 -21.27 -5.51
C LEU A 108 -2.13 -20.22 -6.17
N LEU A 109 -3.46 -20.32 -6.02
CA LEU A 109 -4.37 -19.40 -6.69
C LEU A 109 -4.27 -17.98 -6.12
N PRO A 110 -4.37 -17.73 -4.80
CA PRO A 110 -4.14 -16.39 -4.26
C PRO A 110 -2.72 -15.88 -4.51
N ALA A 111 -1.68 -16.73 -4.43
CA ALA A 111 -0.31 -16.36 -4.75
C ALA A 111 -0.18 -15.86 -6.19
N SER A 112 -0.79 -16.55 -7.16
CA SER A 112 -0.78 -16.11 -8.56
C SER A 112 -1.51 -14.79 -8.77
N VAL A 113 -2.65 -14.57 -8.10
CA VAL A 113 -3.37 -13.28 -8.13
C VAL A 113 -2.48 -12.16 -7.60
N HIS A 114 -1.87 -12.35 -6.43
CA HIS A 114 -0.97 -11.35 -5.85
C HIS A 114 0.25 -11.08 -6.73
N MET A 115 0.84 -12.11 -7.33
CA MET A 115 1.98 -11.97 -8.24
C MET A 115 1.60 -11.20 -9.52
N CYS A 116 0.49 -11.56 -10.16
CA CYS A 116 0.03 -10.89 -11.37
C CYS A 116 -0.36 -9.43 -11.12
N ILE A 117 -1.10 -9.16 -10.05
CA ILE A 117 -1.58 -7.81 -9.78
C ILE A 117 -0.46 -6.97 -9.15
N GLY A 118 0.22 -7.46 -8.11
CA GLY A 118 1.22 -6.69 -7.38
C GLY A 118 2.51 -6.45 -8.16
N GLN A 119 2.98 -7.42 -8.94
CA GLN A 119 4.25 -7.28 -9.66
C GLN A 119 4.12 -6.79 -11.10
N ILE A 120 2.95 -7.00 -11.73
CA ILE A 120 2.77 -6.65 -13.15
C ILE A 120 1.82 -5.47 -13.30
N LEU A 121 0.66 -5.52 -12.67
CA LEU A 121 -0.40 -4.53 -12.87
C LEU A 121 -0.13 -3.24 -12.10
N GLU A 122 0.25 -3.32 -10.83
CA GLU A 122 0.56 -2.14 -10.01
C GLU A 122 1.64 -1.24 -10.64
N PRO A 123 2.85 -1.76 -11.00
CA PRO A 123 3.88 -0.92 -11.60
C PRO A 123 3.49 -0.38 -12.97
N LYS A 124 2.75 -1.14 -13.80
CA LYS A 124 2.30 -0.67 -15.10
C LYS A 124 1.29 0.49 -15.02
N LEU A 125 0.40 0.46 -14.02
CA LEU A 125 -0.65 1.46 -13.87
C LEU A 125 -0.17 2.71 -13.11
N LEU A 126 0.73 2.55 -12.16
CA LEU A 126 1.35 3.66 -11.43
C LEU A 126 2.40 4.40 -12.28
N GLY A 127 2.97 3.75 -13.30
CA GLY A 127 3.97 4.32 -14.19
C GLY A 127 5.29 4.65 -13.50
N LYS A 128 6.24 5.19 -14.29
CA LYS A 128 7.59 5.55 -13.82
C LYS A 128 7.65 6.63 -12.73
N SER A 129 6.55 7.30 -12.47
CA SER A 129 6.48 8.36 -11.45
C SER A 129 6.60 7.86 -10.01
N PHE A 130 6.51 6.55 -9.80
CA PHE A 130 6.60 5.90 -8.49
C PHE A 130 7.68 4.81 -8.45
N GLU A 131 8.72 4.92 -9.29
CA GLU A 131 9.90 4.04 -9.21
C GLU A 131 10.67 4.33 -7.92
N MET A 132 10.15 3.82 -6.82
CA MET A 132 10.86 3.81 -5.55
C MET A 132 11.72 2.56 -5.46
N SER A 133 12.96 2.73 -5.02
CA SER A 133 13.82 1.59 -4.71
C SER A 133 13.12 0.70 -3.67
N PRO A 134 12.98 -0.62 -3.91
CA PRO A 134 12.37 -1.53 -2.93
C PRO A 134 13.05 -1.45 -1.54
N VAL A 135 14.34 -1.18 -1.53
CA VAL A 135 15.13 -1.02 -0.31
C VAL A 135 14.70 0.23 0.47
N SER A 136 14.45 1.35 -0.21
CA SER A 136 13.97 2.57 0.44
C SER A 136 12.57 2.39 1.03
N VAL A 137 11.68 1.70 0.31
CA VAL A 137 10.33 1.39 0.81
C VAL A 137 10.41 0.52 2.06
N MET A 138 11.23 -0.53 2.03
CA MET A 138 11.42 -1.41 3.19
C MET A 138 12.04 -0.69 4.39
N ALA A 139 13.04 0.18 4.15
CA ALA A 139 13.69 0.94 5.21
C ALA A 139 12.71 1.90 5.92
N VAL A 140 11.93 2.66 5.14
CA VAL A 140 10.95 3.61 5.69
C VAL A 140 9.80 2.86 6.37
N LEU A 141 9.35 1.74 5.80
CA LEU A 141 8.32 0.90 6.39
C LEU A 141 8.78 0.27 7.71
N ALA A 142 10.04 -0.22 7.78
CA ALA A 142 10.62 -0.77 9.00
C ALA A 142 10.78 0.31 10.07
N PHE A 143 11.22 1.51 9.70
CA PHE A 143 11.36 2.64 10.62
C PHE A 143 10.03 3.08 11.21
N TRP A 144 9.06 3.44 10.38
CA TRP A 144 7.75 3.92 10.83
C TRP A 144 6.89 2.80 11.44
N GLY A 145 7.03 1.57 10.92
CA GLY A 145 6.40 0.40 11.49
C GLY A 145 6.93 0.06 12.88
N GLY A 146 8.23 0.26 13.12
CA GLY A 146 8.85 0.10 14.44
C GLY A 146 8.45 1.18 15.45
N VAL A 147 8.23 2.42 14.97
CA VAL A 147 7.87 3.57 15.84
C VAL A 147 6.38 3.57 16.19
N TRP A 148 5.50 3.35 15.22
CA TRP A 148 4.05 3.50 15.37
C TRP A 148 3.25 2.23 15.03
N GLY A 149 3.92 1.10 14.85
CA GLY A 149 3.27 -0.17 14.52
C GLY A 149 2.59 -0.15 13.15
N ILE A 150 1.45 -0.81 13.04
CA ILE A 150 0.69 -0.95 11.78
C ILE A 150 0.29 0.42 11.20
N VAL A 151 -0.07 1.39 12.06
CA VAL A 151 -0.42 2.75 11.63
C VAL A 151 0.78 3.45 11.00
N GLY A 152 1.97 3.29 11.59
CA GLY A 152 3.22 3.82 11.03
C GLY A 152 3.58 3.20 9.69
N ALA A 153 3.39 1.89 9.54
CA ALA A 153 3.58 1.22 8.27
C ALA A 153 2.65 1.75 7.17
N PHE A 154 1.40 2.06 7.50
CA PHE A 154 0.45 2.72 6.60
C PHE A 154 0.91 4.13 6.21
N MET A 155 1.30 4.92 7.22
CA MET A 155 1.76 6.29 7.00
C MET A 155 3.07 6.36 6.19
N SER A 156 3.95 5.36 6.34
CA SER A 156 5.21 5.29 5.60
C SER A 156 5.02 5.29 4.09
N VAL A 157 3.99 4.59 3.61
CA VAL A 157 3.67 4.51 2.18
C VAL A 157 3.15 5.85 1.66
N CYS A 158 2.33 6.54 2.46
CA CYS A 158 1.84 7.88 2.11
C CYS A 158 2.98 8.91 2.09
N VAL A 159 3.89 8.87 3.05
CA VAL A 159 5.07 9.76 3.12
C VAL A 159 6.02 9.54 1.94
N MET A 160 6.19 8.29 1.49
CA MET A 160 7.04 7.98 0.34
C MET A 160 6.40 8.37 -1.00
N ALA A 161 5.07 8.42 -1.08
CA ALA A 161 4.34 8.80 -2.29
C ALA A 161 4.28 10.33 -2.49
N ALA A 162 4.65 11.12 -1.46
CA ALA A 162 4.69 12.58 -1.48
C ALA A 162 6.01 13.10 -2.02
#